data_6c2b0aad48b5d38aa9e109185e8512ae
#
_entry.id   6c2b0aad48b5d38aa9e109185e8512ae
#
_cell.length_a   1.000
_cell.length_b   1.000
_cell.length_c   1.000
_cell.angle_alpha   90.00
_cell.angle_beta   90.00
_cell.angle_gamma   90.00
#
_symmetry.space_group_name_H-M   'P 1'
#
loop_
_entity.id
_entity.type
_entity.pdbx_description
1 polymer ?
#
loop_
_entity_poly.entity_id
_entity_poly.type
_entity_poly.pdbx_seq_one_letter_code
_entity_poly.pdbx_strand_id
1 'polypeptide(L)'
;MIPQFKVFMPKTVDDELLRVLHSGFIGQGEKVNQFEKDLGDYFGNKNVLTINSGTGALQLALRLANVTFGDEVISTPMTCTATNMPILAAGAKIVWCDVDPVTGLADPDSIESKITKKTKAIMLVHFGGIPCDIEKVNKIAKKHNIKVIEDGAHAFGSSY
;
A
#
# COMPACT_ATOMS: atom_id res chain seq x y z
N MET A 1 -22.30 18.55 13.96
CA MET A 1 -21.97 17.26 13.32
C MET A 1 -20.46 17.12 13.28
N ILE A 2 -19.90 16.01 13.72
CA ILE A 2 -18.47 15.74 13.67
C ILE A 2 -18.21 15.01 12.33
N PRO A 3 -17.44 15.58 11.41
CA PRO A 3 -17.14 14.91 10.15
C PRO A 3 -16.24 13.70 10.40
N GLN A 4 -16.48 12.61 9.67
CA GLN A 4 -15.65 11.41 9.74
C GLN A 4 -14.23 11.68 9.18
N PHE A 5 -14.13 12.54 8.19
CA PHE A 5 -12.87 12.96 7.60
C PHE A 5 -12.79 14.49 7.53
N LYS A 6 -11.63 15.01 7.82
CA LYS A 6 -11.30 16.41 7.59
C LYS A 6 -9.86 16.51 7.10
N VAL A 7 -9.70 16.94 5.87
CA VAL A 7 -8.37 17.19 5.33
C VAL A 7 -7.76 18.40 6.04
N PHE A 8 -6.56 18.25 6.55
CA PHE A 8 -5.78 19.36 7.06
C PHE A 8 -5.01 19.99 5.91
N MET A 9 -5.22 21.30 5.73
CA MET A 9 -4.51 22.07 4.72
C MET A 9 -3.95 23.31 5.41
N PRO A 10 -2.63 23.35 5.70
CA PRO A 10 -2.01 24.50 6.35
C PRO A 10 -1.94 25.68 5.39
N LYS A 11 -2.20 26.89 5.89
CA LYS A 11 -2.10 28.13 5.08
C LYS A 11 -0.71 28.38 4.50
N THR A 12 0.31 27.78 5.08
CA THR A 12 1.70 27.89 4.61
C THR A 12 1.95 27.31 3.22
N VAL A 13 0.99 26.52 2.68
CA VAL A 13 1.12 25.98 1.31
C VAL A 13 0.60 26.94 0.24
N ASP A 14 -0.15 27.99 0.62
CA ASP A 14 -0.88 28.84 -0.33
C ASP A 14 0.06 29.52 -1.34
N ASP A 15 1.13 30.15 -0.87
CA ASP A 15 2.08 30.87 -1.74
C ASP A 15 2.80 29.92 -2.70
N GLU A 16 3.23 28.76 -2.23
CA GLU A 16 3.88 27.74 -3.06
C GLU A 16 2.92 27.14 -4.08
N LEU A 17 1.68 26.88 -3.69
CA LEU A 17 0.65 26.38 -4.59
C LEU A 17 0.36 27.40 -5.71
N LEU A 18 0.17 28.67 -5.36
CA LEU A 18 -0.07 29.72 -6.33
C LEU A 18 1.13 29.89 -7.28
N ARG A 19 2.36 29.82 -6.76
CA ARG A 19 3.56 29.86 -7.59
C ARG A 19 3.60 28.75 -8.62
N VAL A 20 3.28 27.50 -8.22
CA VAL A 20 3.22 26.35 -9.14
C VAL A 20 2.09 26.52 -10.16
N LEU A 21 0.90 26.93 -9.73
CA LEU A 21 -0.25 27.15 -10.63
C LEU A 21 0.04 28.18 -11.72
N HIS A 22 0.80 29.24 -11.39
CA HIS A 22 1.14 30.31 -12.33
C HIS A 22 2.47 30.10 -13.05
N SER A 23 3.17 28.98 -12.80
CA SER A 23 4.46 28.67 -13.46
C SER A 23 4.32 28.30 -14.94
N GLY A 24 3.11 27.98 -15.39
CA GLY A 24 2.86 27.40 -16.71
C GLY A 24 3.13 25.91 -16.80
N PHE A 25 3.59 25.25 -15.71
CA PHE A 25 3.85 23.82 -15.65
C PHE A 25 3.28 23.19 -14.38
N ILE A 26 2.15 22.51 -14.50
CA ILE A 26 1.39 21.91 -13.41
C ILE A 26 1.45 20.37 -13.40
N GLY A 27 2.27 19.77 -14.25
CA GLY A 27 2.52 18.33 -14.27
C GLY A 27 3.55 17.90 -13.23
N GLN A 28 4.02 16.68 -13.35
CA GLN A 28 5.12 16.17 -12.53
C GLN A 28 6.39 17.00 -12.79
N GLY A 29 6.96 17.59 -11.74
CA GLY A 29 8.08 18.49 -11.86
C GLY A 29 8.90 18.57 -10.58
N GLU A 30 9.58 19.72 -10.38
CA GLU A 30 10.53 19.92 -9.29
C GLU A 30 9.95 19.63 -7.89
N LYS A 31 8.69 20.00 -7.64
CA LYS A 31 8.04 19.75 -6.35
C LYS A 31 7.81 18.27 -6.07
N VAL A 32 7.53 17.49 -7.10
CA VAL A 32 7.42 16.03 -6.99
C VAL A 32 8.79 15.44 -6.68
N ASN A 33 9.83 15.83 -7.41
CA ASN A 33 11.19 15.36 -7.18
C ASN A 33 11.68 15.69 -5.75
N GLN A 34 11.38 16.89 -5.27
CA GLN A 34 11.71 17.28 -3.88
C GLN A 34 10.95 16.42 -2.87
N PHE A 35 9.66 16.20 -3.09
CA PHE A 35 8.82 15.38 -2.21
C PHE A 35 9.31 13.92 -2.15
N GLU A 36 9.65 13.32 -3.30
CA GLU A 36 10.21 11.97 -3.35
C GLU A 36 11.55 11.88 -2.61
N LYS A 37 12.40 12.91 -2.74
CA LYS A 37 13.65 13.01 -2.00
C LYS A 37 13.40 13.09 -0.49
N ASP A 38 12.49 13.97 -0.05
CA ASP A 38 12.18 14.17 1.36
C ASP A 38 11.59 12.88 1.99
N LEU A 39 10.72 12.17 1.25
CA LEU A 39 10.22 10.86 1.67
C LEU A 39 11.34 9.82 1.74
N GLY A 40 12.24 9.82 0.76
CA GLY A 40 13.40 8.93 0.75
C GLY A 40 14.31 9.14 1.97
N ASP A 41 14.55 10.39 2.32
CA ASP A 41 15.34 10.76 3.50
C ASP A 41 14.59 10.37 4.79
N TYR A 42 13.27 10.59 4.85
CA TYR A 42 12.44 10.24 6.01
C TYR A 42 12.40 8.72 6.28
N PHE A 43 12.23 7.91 5.24
CA PHE A 43 12.16 6.46 5.36
C PHE A 43 13.52 5.75 5.30
N GLY A 44 14.61 6.48 5.04
CA GLY A 44 15.93 5.87 4.82
C GLY A 44 16.01 4.97 3.57
N ASN A 45 15.11 5.17 2.61
CA ASN A 45 15.03 4.40 1.37
C ASN A 45 14.87 5.33 0.16
N LYS A 46 15.86 5.34 -0.73
CA LYS A 46 15.86 6.20 -1.93
C LYS A 46 14.94 5.72 -3.05
N ASN A 47 14.39 4.51 -2.96
CA ASN A 47 13.48 3.95 -3.96
C ASN A 47 12.04 4.42 -3.68
N VAL A 48 11.80 5.71 -3.83
CA VAL A 48 10.50 6.32 -3.66
C VAL A 48 9.98 6.76 -5.03
N LEU A 49 8.73 6.44 -5.30
CA LEU A 49 8.00 6.89 -6.48
C LEU A 49 6.62 7.37 -6.03
N THR A 50 6.30 8.61 -6.31
CA THR A 50 4.97 9.15 -6.07
C THR A 50 4.06 8.87 -7.26
N ILE A 51 2.79 8.63 -6.96
CA ILE A 51 1.78 8.32 -7.96
C ILE A 51 0.47 9.00 -7.55
N ASN A 52 -0.42 9.20 -8.49
CA ASN A 52 -1.63 10.00 -8.32
C ASN A 52 -2.68 9.41 -7.36
N SER A 53 -2.55 8.16 -6.96
CA SER A 53 -3.49 7.51 -6.03
C SER A 53 -2.88 6.26 -5.39
N GLY A 54 -3.32 5.91 -4.17
CA GLY A 54 -2.95 4.66 -3.53
C GLY A 54 -3.35 3.43 -4.35
N THR A 55 -4.52 3.45 -5.00
CA THR A 55 -4.96 2.39 -5.91
C THR A 55 -3.96 2.18 -7.05
N GLY A 56 -3.49 3.27 -7.68
CA GLY A 56 -2.47 3.21 -8.72
C GLY A 56 -1.13 2.69 -8.19
N ALA A 57 -0.75 3.07 -6.96
CA ALA A 57 0.46 2.55 -6.31
C ALA A 57 0.39 1.04 -6.10
N LEU A 58 -0.75 0.52 -5.63
CA LEU A 58 -0.96 -0.91 -5.45
C LEU A 58 -0.99 -1.68 -6.78
N GLN A 59 -1.56 -1.09 -7.85
CA GLN A 59 -1.47 -1.67 -9.19
C GLN A 59 -0.02 -1.80 -9.67
N LEU A 60 0.78 -0.76 -9.45
CA LEU A 60 2.21 -0.77 -9.78
C LEU A 60 2.96 -1.81 -8.95
N ALA A 61 2.69 -1.89 -7.64
CA ALA A 61 3.32 -2.87 -6.76
C ALA A 61 3.02 -4.31 -7.19
N LEU A 62 1.76 -4.62 -7.55
CA LEU A 62 1.40 -5.93 -8.11
C LEU A 62 2.15 -6.24 -9.41
N ARG A 63 2.30 -5.23 -10.28
CA ARG A 63 3.07 -5.39 -11.52
C ARG A 63 4.55 -5.66 -11.25
N LEU A 64 5.15 -4.95 -10.29
CA LEU A 64 6.54 -5.18 -9.86
C LEU A 64 6.72 -6.54 -9.18
N ALA A 65 5.69 -7.06 -8.52
CA ALA A 65 5.66 -8.41 -7.99
C ALA A 65 5.44 -9.50 -9.06
N ASN A 66 5.33 -9.12 -10.34
CA ASN A 66 5.04 -10.00 -11.48
C ASN A 66 3.70 -10.76 -11.33
N VAL A 67 2.70 -10.14 -10.72
CA VAL A 67 1.35 -10.68 -10.67
C VAL A 67 0.68 -10.49 -12.02
N THR A 68 0.11 -11.58 -12.56
CA THR A 68 -0.51 -11.62 -13.89
C THR A 68 -1.83 -12.39 -13.86
N PHE A 69 -2.46 -12.50 -15.02
CA PHE A 69 -3.71 -13.24 -15.18
C PHE A 69 -3.59 -14.71 -14.71
N GLY A 70 -4.53 -15.12 -13.86
CA GLY A 70 -4.61 -16.48 -13.33
C GLY A 70 -3.76 -16.76 -12.09
N ASP A 71 -2.91 -15.81 -11.67
CA ASP A 71 -2.20 -15.87 -10.40
C ASP A 71 -3.14 -15.65 -9.21
N GLU A 72 -2.68 -15.99 -8.02
CA GLU A 72 -3.39 -15.75 -6.76
C GLU A 72 -2.65 -14.74 -5.91
N VAL A 73 -3.41 -13.84 -5.28
CA VAL A 73 -2.92 -12.90 -4.27
C VAL A 73 -3.73 -13.11 -3.00
N ILE A 74 -3.05 -13.41 -1.91
CA ILE A 74 -3.69 -13.53 -0.59
C ILE A 74 -3.91 -12.13 -0.04
N SER A 75 -5.13 -11.85 0.41
CA SER A 75 -5.52 -10.55 0.98
C SER A 75 -6.65 -10.70 1.99
N THR A 76 -6.98 -9.63 2.69
CA THR A 76 -8.07 -9.59 3.67
C THR A 76 -9.28 -8.83 3.13
N PRO A 77 -10.53 -9.23 3.49
CA PRO A 77 -11.71 -8.40 3.24
C PRO A 77 -11.81 -7.18 4.18
N MET A 78 -11.03 -7.16 5.28
CA MET A 78 -11.02 -6.06 6.25
C MET A 78 -10.15 -4.91 5.74
N THR A 79 -10.64 -4.22 4.70
CA THR A 79 -9.94 -3.08 4.08
C THR A 79 -10.89 -2.27 3.18
N CYS A 80 -10.41 -1.14 2.69
CA CYS A 80 -11.04 -0.42 1.58
C CYS A 80 -10.98 -1.25 0.30
N THR A 81 -12.01 -1.17 -0.54
CA THR A 81 -12.04 -1.83 -1.85
C THR A 81 -10.86 -1.44 -2.74
N ALA A 82 -10.29 -0.25 -2.53
CA ALA A 82 -9.10 0.24 -3.22
C ALA A 82 -7.88 -0.67 -3.08
N THR A 83 -7.77 -1.45 -2.01
CA THR A 83 -6.70 -2.44 -1.82
C THR A 83 -6.88 -3.67 -2.71
N ASN A 84 -8.11 -4.15 -2.83
CA ASN A 84 -8.39 -5.43 -3.47
C ASN A 84 -8.74 -5.31 -4.97
N MET A 85 -9.29 -4.18 -5.40
CA MET A 85 -9.61 -3.94 -6.81
C MET A 85 -8.41 -4.04 -7.76
N PRO A 86 -7.20 -3.57 -7.39
CA PRO A 86 -5.99 -3.74 -8.20
C PRO A 86 -5.65 -5.20 -8.50
N ILE A 87 -5.93 -6.13 -7.58
CA ILE A 87 -5.69 -7.57 -7.78
C ILE A 87 -6.58 -8.08 -8.92
N LEU A 88 -7.86 -7.73 -8.90
CA LEU A 88 -8.81 -8.09 -9.95
C LEU A 88 -8.45 -7.43 -11.29
N ALA A 89 -8.04 -6.16 -11.25
CA ALA A 89 -7.60 -5.44 -12.44
C ALA A 89 -6.34 -6.05 -13.09
N ALA A 90 -5.48 -6.71 -12.32
CA ALA A 90 -4.35 -7.48 -12.84
C ALA A 90 -4.77 -8.84 -13.46
N GLY A 91 -6.05 -9.20 -13.39
CA GLY A 91 -6.56 -10.50 -13.82
C GLY A 91 -6.22 -11.63 -12.86
N ALA A 92 -5.76 -11.32 -11.66
CA ALA A 92 -5.46 -12.28 -10.62
C ALA A 92 -6.70 -12.58 -9.76
N LYS A 93 -6.64 -13.69 -9.05
CA LYS A 93 -7.68 -14.12 -8.11
C LYS A 93 -7.29 -13.69 -6.70
N ILE A 94 -8.25 -13.11 -5.98
CA ILE A 94 -8.09 -12.85 -4.55
C ILE A 94 -8.34 -14.17 -3.78
N VAL A 95 -7.42 -14.52 -2.91
CA VAL A 95 -7.58 -15.59 -1.93
C VAL A 95 -7.71 -14.94 -0.55
N TRP A 96 -8.87 -15.10 0.06
CA TRP A 96 -9.15 -14.45 1.33
C TRP A 96 -8.47 -15.17 2.49
N CYS A 97 -7.68 -14.45 3.28
CA CYS A 97 -7.28 -14.88 4.61
C CYS A 97 -8.21 -14.30 5.68
N ASP A 98 -8.27 -14.97 6.81
CA ASP A 98 -8.99 -14.48 7.97
C ASP A 98 -8.19 -13.36 8.68
N VAL A 99 -8.86 -12.68 9.60
CA VAL A 99 -8.25 -11.69 10.47
C VAL A 99 -8.24 -12.21 11.90
N ASP A 100 -7.23 -11.78 12.65
CA ASP A 100 -7.21 -11.98 14.09
C ASP A 100 -8.40 -11.24 14.73
N PRO A 101 -9.23 -11.90 15.53
CA PRO A 101 -10.49 -11.33 16.05
C PRO A 101 -10.26 -10.20 17.08
N VAL A 102 -9.06 -10.07 17.61
CA VAL A 102 -8.72 -9.04 18.59
C VAL A 102 -8.20 -7.78 17.92
N THR A 103 -7.32 -7.96 16.93
CA THR A 103 -6.64 -6.84 16.26
C THR A 103 -7.34 -6.41 14.97
N GLY A 104 -8.10 -7.31 14.32
CA GLY A 104 -8.67 -7.09 12.99
C GLY A 104 -7.64 -7.14 11.86
N LEU A 105 -6.38 -7.45 12.15
CA LEU A 105 -5.31 -7.55 11.16
C LEU A 105 -5.26 -8.95 10.54
N ALA A 106 -4.69 -9.04 9.34
CA ALA A 106 -4.54 -10.32 8.65
C ALA A 106 -3.80 -11.34 9.52
N ASP A 107 -4.40 -12.53 9.70
CA ASP A 107 -3.82 -13.62 10.49
C ASP A 107 -2.73 -14.35 9.69
N PRO A 108 -1.47 -14.36 10.15
CA PRO A 108 -0.37 -15.03 9.47
C PRO A 108 -0.58 -16.55 9.31
N ASP A 109 -1.24 -17.22 10.24
CA ASP A 109 -1.49 -18.67 10.15
C ASP A 109 -2.56 -18.94 9.09
N SER A 110 -3.59 -18.10 9.01
CA SER A 110 -4.55 -18.14 7.92
C SER A 110 -3.87 -17.87 6.57
N ILE A 111 -2.98 -16.87 6.49
CA ILE A 111 -2.20 -16.60 5.27
C ILE A 111 -1.45 -17.86 4.83
N GLU A 112 -0.65 -18.47 5.72
CA GLU A 112 0.16 -19.64 5.38
C GLU A 112 -0.69 -20.81 4.89
N SER A 113 -1.85 -21.05 5.51
CA SER A 113 -2.78 -22.14 5.15
C SER A 113 -3.41 -21.97 3.76
N LYS A 114 -3.44 -20.74 3.21
CA LYS A 114 -4.04 -20.43 1.91
C LYS A 114 -3.04 -20.41 0.75
N ILE A 115 -1.75 -20.62 1.02
CA ILE A 115 -0.71 -20.59 -0.02
C ILE A 115 -0.86 -21.80 -0.95
N THR A 116 -0.86 -21.51 -2.24
CA THR A 116 -0.86 -22.51 -3.31
C THR A 116 0.33 -22.30 -4.27
N LYS A 117 0.50 -23.19 -5.24
CA LYS A 117 1.50 -23.01 -6.30
C LYS A 117 1.24 -21.78 -7.21
N LYS A 118 0.02 -21.22 -7.16
CA LYS A 118 -0.39 -20.05 -7.93
C LYS A 118 -0.23 -18.74 -7.14
N THR A 119 0.04 -18.82 -5.84
CA THR A 119 0.20 -17.64 -5.00
C THR A 119 1.47 -16.88 -5.39
N LYS A 120 1.33 -15.63 -5.80
CA LYS A 120 2.43 -14.74 -6.23
C LYS A 120 2.74 -13.65 -5.22
N ALA A 121 1.72 -13.14 -4.54
CA ALA A 121 1.88 -12.09 -3.57
C ALA A 121 0.94 -12.25 -2.38
N ILE A 122 1.33 -11.65 -1.28
CA ILE A 122 0.50 -11.39 -0.10
C ILE A 122 0.32 -9.87 -0.04
N MET A 123 -0.93 -9.42 0.00
CA MET A 123 -1.30 -8.00 0.17
C MET A 123 -1.74 -7.79 1.60
N LEU A 124 -0.91 -7.12 2.41
CA LEU A 124 -1.23 -6.77 3.78
C LEU A 124 -1.81 -5.36 3.87
N VAL A 125 -2.66 -5.14 4.86
CA VAL A 125 -3.19 -3.83 5.19
C VAL A 125 -2.91 -3.53 6.66
N HIS A 126 -2.22 -2.45 6.95
CA HIS A 126 -2.00 -1.96 8.30
C HIS A 126 -3.22 -1.17 8.76
N PHE A 127 -4.33 -1.89 8.99
CA PHE A 127 -5.63 -1.28 9.23
C PHE A 127 -5.63 -0.43 10.50
N GLY A 128 -6.17 0.78 10.38
CA GLY A 128 -6.19 1.74 11.50
C GLY A 128 -4.80 2.25 11.94
N GLY A 129 -3.75 2.00 11.15
CA GLY A 129 -2.38 2.39 11.46
C GLY A 129 -1.64 1.39 12.35
N ILE A 130 -2.27 0.24 12.66
CA ILE A 130 -1.65 -0.82 13.45
C ILE A 130 -0.87 -1.74 12.51
N PRO A 131 0.45 -1.95 12.71
CA PRO A 131 1.22 -2.85 11.86
C PRO A 131 0.77 -4.31 12.01
N CYS A 132 0.67 -5.01 10.86
CA CYS A 132 0.56 -6.47 10.86
C CYS A 132 1.81 -7.12 11.45
N ASP A 133 1.75 -8.41 11.80
CA ASP A 133 2.94 -9.20 12.18
C ASP A 133 3.83 -9.43 10.95
N ILE A 134 4.58 -8.39 10.60
CA ILE A 134 5.44 -8.34 9.42
C ILE A 134 6.56 -9.37 9.49
N GLU A 135 7.11 -9.62 10.68
CA GLU A 135 8.18 -10.60 10.84
C GLU A 135 7.69 -12.01 10.48
N LYS A 136 6.52 -12.41 11.02
CA LYS A 136 5.94 -13.73 10.76
C LYS A 136 5.54 -13.86 9.30
N VAL A 137 4.90 -12.85 8.72
CA VAL A 137 4.50 -12.87 7.31
C VAL A 137 5.73 -12.90 6.39
N ASN A 138 6.78 -12.15 6.66
CA ASN A 138 8.00 -12.18 5.86
C ASN A 138 8.72 -13.54 5.95
N LYS A 139 8.70 -14.21 7.10
CA LYS A 139 9.23 -15.58 7.24
C LYS A 139 8.45 -16.56 6.35
N ILE A 140 7.12 -16.47 6.37
CA ILE A 140 6.23 -17.28 5.51
C ILE A 140 6.50 -16.98 4.03
N ALA A 141 6.49 -15.72 3.64
CA ALA A 141 6.71 -15.30 2.27
C ALA A 141 8.07 -15.77 1.73
N LYS A 142 9.13 -15.65 2.54
CA LYS A 142 10.47 -16.14 2.20
C LYS A 142 10.50 -17.66 2.01
N LYS A 143 9.87 -18.42 2.91
CA LYS A 143 9.76 -19.89 2.84
C LYS A 143 9.13 -20.36 1.52
N HIS A 144 8.13 -19.62 1.03
CA HIS A 144 7.37 -19.95 -0.18
C HIS A 144 7.80 -19.18 -1.43
N ASN A 145 8.82 -18.31 -1.32
CA ASN A 145 9.29 -17.44 -2.41
C ASN A 145 8.19 -16.54 -2.98
N ILE A 146 7.38 -15.96 -2.11
CA ILE A 146 6.24 -15.07 -2.42
C ILE A 146 6.63 -13.63 -2.09
N LYS A 147 6.08 -12.65 -2.80
CA LYS A 147 6.27 -11.22 -2.52
C LYS A 147 5.26 -10.72 -1.49
N VAL A 148 5.68 -9.79 -0.64
CA VAL A 148 4.79 -9.07 0.28
C VAL A 148 4.61 -7.65 -0.26
N ILE A 149 3.37 -7.20 -0.32
CA ILE A 149 2.97 -5.83 -0.65
C ILE A 149 2.22 -5.31 0.57
N GLU A 150 2.63 -4.15 1.06
CA GLU A 150 2.06 -3.53 2.25
C GLU A 150 1.25 -2.30 1.84
N ASP A 151 -0.06 -2.33 2.10
CA ASP A 151 -0.91 -1.14 2.03
C ASP A 151 -0.81 -0.39 3.36
N GLY A 152 0.00 0.64 3.35
CA GLY A 152 0.26 1.53 4.48
C GLY A 152 -0.59 2.80 4.49
N ALA A 153 -1.73 2.84 3.77
CA ALA A 153 -2.56 4.05 3.65
C ALA A 153 -2.96 4.66 4.99
N HIS A 154 -3.11 3.84 6.04
CA HIS A 154 -3.41 4.28 7.41
C HIS A 154 -2.17 4.37 8.31
N ALA A 155 -1.01 3.91 7.85
CA ALA A 155 0.15 3.63 8.70
C ALA A 155 1.35 4.56 8.43
N PHE A 156 1.13 5.70 7.77
CA PHE A 156 2.22 6.66 7.54
C PHE A 156 2.80 7.14 8.87
N GLY A 157 4.13 6.92 9.06
CA GLY A 157 4.82 7.24 10.30
C GLY A 157 4.71 6.19 11.41
N SER A 158 3.95 5.11 11.21
CA SER A 158 3.99 3.96 12.11
C SER A 158 5.32 3.23 11.98
N SER A 159 5.79 2.62 13.08
CA SER A 159 7.00 1.80 13.14
C SER A 159 6.69 0.43 13.75
N TYR A 160 7.47 -0.55 13.36
CA TYR A 160 7.37 -1.93 13.83
C TYR A 160 8.65 -2.34 14.56
#